data_ae93fcc118766a4716b39d25716164bd
#
_entry.id   ae93fcc118766a4716b39d25716164bd
#
_cell.length_a   1.000
_cell.length_b   1.000
_cell.length_c   1.000
_cell.angle_alpha   90.00
_cell.angle_beta   90.00
_cell.angle_gamma   90.00
#
_symmetry.space_group_name_H-M   'P 1'
#
loop_
_entity.id
_entity.type
_entity.pdbx_description
1 polymer ?
#
loop_
_entity_poly.entity_id
_entity_poly.type
_entity_poly.pdbx_seq_one_letter_code
_entity_poly.pdbx_strand_id
1 'polypeptide(L)'
;MKIQFVQLPLIDHGLQYITGNIPNAAATLHAFCELTSGSTMKGLQLPYSIQNYGSDSMIVNHILHNEPTHVAFTCYLWNVERSLAIAKTIKAMASHIIILFGGPEIQVNSYILKQHQPCIDIFVIGTGEFFFNHYYNNTCQQFIHMVNGNAVFIQGSDTFIPLSQIVEPYTSGYLTPMHDKSLSVEIIRGCPFKCTYCLYSKNTSRVRALSPHKLADIIKKSMSDEIQELYLLAPTFNQSSHFNDYLQTLISSRCSVSLHTELRADTITSNIAMTLKKANFRSAEVGIQTLNKKCLQKIGRKTNPEKELQGIFHLKDADINLQVGIIPGLPYDTPESFYTTMDTLLDAGLGNELELYPLMVLPGTALYDEAIAAGATFLQKPPYYLIEGFNFTQHDITAITCYFEDTTGFTFDTPYLPSFIFQQGELVSGACIDLTKRRSIPMEVFDYMQTSHITFYLLCDSYPQIEHAVELIIQQYPWDTMLCSIVLMYDAVLNDEDIASKVFTATHNTFYCRMMYFQDTYDKLPVRIFQVFESLKTYLRAKDHYRCINPIIKLLRSNYDEITQYHFAYPVPAVVAKGCAGIYGQWIKEQYAECIDIVSFEDEDDQNMIYKTLGIDRKPTIPFTTLSI
;
A
#
# COMPACT_ATOMS: atom_id res chain seq x y z
N MET A 1 -31.25 0.23 -11.21
CA MET A 1 -30.30 -0.41 -10.29
C MET A 1 -29.32 0.64 -9.82
N LYS A 2 -29.09 0.75 -8.50
CA LYS A 2 -28.17 1.73 -7.91
C LYS A 2 -27.01 0.95 -7.26
N ILE A 3 -25.78 1.13 -7.78
CA ILE A 3 -24.63 0.31 -7.45
C ILE A 3 -23.57 1.17 -6.78
N GLN A 4 -23.21 0.86 -5.53
CA GLN A 4 -22.03 1.45 -4.86
C GLN A 4 -20.80 0.62 -5.20
N PHE A 5 -19.84 1.21 -5.90
CA PHE A 5 -18.52 0.62 -6.16
C PHE A 5 -17.56 0.99 -5.04
N VAL A 6 -16.82 -0.01 -4.54
CA VAL A 6 -15.89 0.13 -3.41
C VAL A 6 -14.56 -0.53 -3.76
N GLN A 7 -13.47 0.24 -3.66
CA GLN A 7 -12.10 -0.26 -3.78
C GLN A 7 -11.26 0.36 -2.65
N LEU A 8 -11.02 -0.41 -1.60
CA LEU A 8 -10.36 0.08 -0.39
C LEU A 8 -8.83 0.08 -0.54
N PRO A 9 -8.11 1.03 0.10
CA PRO A 9 -6.66 1.06 0.17
C PRO A 9 -6.09 -0.06 1.04
N LEU A 10 -4.78 -0.27 0.94
CA LEU A 10 -4.00 -0.83 2.03
C LEU A 10 -4.06 0.15 3.21
N ILE A 11 -4.30 -0.36 4.42
CA ILE A 11 -4.21 0.45 5.64
C ILE A 11 -2.75 0.51 6.06
N ASP A 12 -2.25 1.72 6.31
CA ASP A 12 -0.88 1.99 6.70
C ASP A 12 -0.83 2.96 7.88
N HIS A 13 0.21 2.87 8.72
CA HIS A 13 0.48 3.84 9.78
C HIS A 13 0.82 5.23 9.25
N GLY A 14 1.29 5.34 8.02
CA GLY A 14 1.59 6.58 7.32
C GLY A 14 0.37 7.35 6.82
N LEU A 15 -0.70 7.48 7.60
CA LEU A 15 -1.97 8.10 7.20
C LEU A 15 -1.82 9.47 6.49
N GLN A 16 -0.77 10.21 6.83
CA GLN A 16 -0.49 11.52 6.23
C GLN A 16 0.04 11.46 4.79
N TYR A 17 0.49 10.29 4.34
CA TYR A 17 1.22 10.10 3.09
C TYR A 17 0.59 9.03 2.20
N ILE A 18 -0.71 8.82 2.27
CA ILE A 18 -1.34 7.81 1.43
C ILE A 18 -1.04 8.12 -0.03
N THR A 19 -0.19 7.30 -0.59
CA THR A 19 0.07 7.22 -2.01
C THR A 19 -0.50 5.91 -2.53
N GLY A 20 -1.17 5.94 -3.67
CA GLY A 20 -1.36 4.72 -4.42
C GLY A 20 -2.70 4.02 -4.38
N ASN A 21 -3.71 4.46 -3.61
CA ASN A 21 -5.04 3.89 -3.80
C ASN A 21 -5.89 4.74 -4.76
N ILE A 22 -5.56 4.63 -6.03
CA ILE A 22 -6.40 5.18 -7.09
C ILE A 22 -7.43 4.11 -7.48
N PRO A 23 -8.74 4.36 -7.33
CA PRO A 23 -9.77 3.33 -7.48
C PRO A 23 -10.12 3.06 -8.96
N ASN A 24 -9.13 2.71 -9.77
CA ASN A 24 -9.27 2.51 -11.21
C ASN A 24 -10.38 1.52 -11.58
N ALA A 25 -10.42 0.36 -10.91
CA ALA A 25 -11.43 -0.65 -11.22
C ALA A 25 -12.83 -0.18 -10.86
N ALA A 26 -13.01 0.45 -9.69
CA ALA A 26 -14.29 1.01 -9.28
C ALA A 26 -14.77 2.11 -10.25
N ALA A 27 -13.88 3.02 -10.66
CA ALA A 27 -14.18 4.08 -11.60
C ALA A 27 -14.49 3.56 -13.00
N THR A 28 -13.73 2.57 -13.49
CA THR A 28 -13.98 1.92 -14.80
C THR A 28 -15.34 1.23 -14.82
N LEU A 29 -15.69 0.48 -13.78
CA LEU A 29 -16.97 -0.22 -13.69
C LEU A 29 -18.13 0.76 -13.54
N HIS A 30 -17.95 1.85 -12.78
CA HIS A 30 -18.94 2.92 -12.68
C HIS A 30 -19.24 3.50 -14.07
N ALA A 31 -18.19 3.94 -14.78
CA ALA A 31 -18.32 4.50 -16.13
C ALA A 31 -18.96 3.50 -17.11
N PHE A 32 -18.51 2.24 -17.09
CA PHE A 32 -19.03 1.19 -17.94
C PHE A 32 -20.52 0.94 -17.70
N CYS A 33 -20.94 0.82 -16.45
CA CYS A 33 -22.34 0.57 -16.10
C CYS A 33 -23.26 1.72 -16.55
N GLU A 34 -22.90 2.96 -16.29
CA GLU A 34 -23.75 4.11 -16.67
C GLU A 34 -23.85 4.30 -18.19
N LEU A 35 -22.72 4.22 -18.89
CA LEU A 35 -22.68 4.51 -20.32
C LEU A 35 -23.21 3.36 -21.19
N THR A 36 -23.07 2.10 -20.72
CA THR A 36 -23.55 0.93 -21.48
C THR A 36 -25.04 0.67 -21.27
N SER A 37 -25.57 0.99 -20.08
CA SER A 37 -26.97 0.68 -19.71
C SER A 37 -27.96 1.77 -20.07
N GLY A 38 -27.54 2.88 -20.71
CA GLY A 38 -28.42 4.01 -21.00
C GLY A 38 -29.05 4.61 -19.72
N SER A 39 -28.27 4.68 -18.63
CA SER A 39 -28.65 5.22 -17.32
C SER A 39 -29.62 4.36 -16.48
N THR A 40 -29.88 3.12 -16.86
CA THR A 40 -30.69 2.21 -16.02
C THR A 40 -29.89 1.63 -14.86
N MET A 41 -28.56 1.58 -14.98
CA MET A 41 -27.62 1.36 -13.89
C MET A 41 -27.00 2.70 -13.49
N LYS A 42 -27.22 3.12 -12.26
CA LYS A 42 -26.61 4.31 -11.67
C LYS A 42 -25.47 3.89 -10.75
N GLY A 43 -24.25 4.29 -11.07
CA GLY A 43 -23.07 4.04 -10.26
C GLY A 43 -22.90 5.10 -9.17
N LEU A 44 -22.24 4.71 -8.09
CA LEU A 44 -21.80 5.57 -7.00
C LEU A 44 -20.38 5.14 -6.62
N GLN A 45 -19.55 6.11 -6.23
CA GLN A 45 -18.24 5.88 -5.61
C GLN A 45 -18.22 6.51 -4.21
N LEU A 46 -17.31 6.04 -3.37
CA LEU A 46 -17.06 6.70 -2.08
C LEU A 46 -16.38 8.05 -2.33
N PRO A 47 -16.67 9.09 -1.55
CA PRO A 47 -15.86 10.30 -1.53
C PRO A 47 -14.40 9.97 -1.21
N TYR A 48 -13.49 10.73 -1.79
CA TYR A 48 -12.04 10.50 -1.66
C TYR A 48 -11.58 10.33 -0.22
N SER A 49 -12.00 11.23 0.68
CA SER A 49 -11.64 11.19 2.10
C SER A 49 -12.15 9.93 2.80
N ILE A 50 -13.39 9.52 2.55
CA ILE A 50 -13.98 8.32 3.14
C ILE A 50 -13.31 7.06 2.58
N GLN A 51 -13.08 7.00 1.27
CA GLN A 51 -12.49 5.84 0.62
C GLN A 51 -11.08 5.55 1.11
N ASN A 52 -10.24 6.58 1.20
CA ASN A 52 -8.82 6.42 1.51
C ASN A 52 -8.52 6.42 3.01
N TYR A 53 -9.34 7.11 3.80
CA TYR A 53 -9.05 7.32 5.23
C TYR A 53 -10.16 6.88 6.17
N GLY A 54 -11.39 6.72 5.68
CA GLY A 54 -12.53 6.43 6.53
C GLY A 54 -12.43 5.12 7.29
N SER A 55 -12.90 5.10 8.54
CA SER A 55 -13.12 3.86 9.31
C SER A 55 -14.21 3.00 8.67
N ASP A 56 -14.27 1.72 9.02
CA ASP A 56 -15.29 0.81 8.51
C ASP A 56 -16.71 1.31 8.81
N SER A 57 -16.94 1.85 10.01
CA SER A 57 -18.21 2.44 10.40
C SER A 57 -18.57 3.65 9.52
N MET A 58 -17.61 4.51 9.22
CA MET A 58 -17.80 5.66 8.34
C MET A 58 -18.17 5.23 6.92
N ILE A 59 -17.49 4.22 6.39
CA ILE A 59 -17.79 3.64 5.07
C ILE A 59 -19.18 3.02 5.03
N VAL A 60 -19.52 2.19 6.03
CA VAL A 60 -20.85 1.54 6.13
C VAL A 60 -21.95 2.59 6.20
N ASN A 61 -21.82 3.58 7.07
CA ASN A 61 -22.81 4.64 7.24
C ASN A 61 -23.02 5.43 5.93
N HIS A 62 -21.93 5.76 5.23
CA HIS A 62 -22.02 6.45 3.95
C HIS A 62 -22.73 5.60 2.88
N ILE A 63 -22.41 4.30 2.81
CA ILE A 63 -23.06 3.37 1.87
C ILE A 63 -24.55 3.26 2.16
N LEU A 64 -24.93 3.04 3.42
CA LEU A 64 -26.32 2.89 3.82
C LEU A 64 -27.13 4.18 3.62
N HIS A 65 -26.53 5.35 3.90
CA HIS A 65 -27.17 6.65 3.63
C HIS A 65 -27.52 6.87 2.16
N ASN A 66 -26.69 6.31 1.26
CA ASN A 66 -26.94 6.38 -0.17
C ASN A 66 -28.01 5.38 -0.67
N GLU A 67 -28.51 4.50 0.16
CA GLU A 67 -29.57 3.51 -0.20
C GLU A 67 -29.28 2.77 -1.52
N PRO A 68 -28.11 2.13 -1.71
CA PRO A 68 -27.84 1.37 -2.90
C PRO A 68 -28.64 0.07 -2.93
N THR A 69 -28.96 -0.42 -4.13
CA THR A 69 -29.51 -1.78 -4.30
C THR A 69 -28.41 -2.84 -4.31
N HIS A 70 -27.20 -2.44 -4.70
CA HIS A 70 -26.02 -3.31 -4.82
C HIS A 70 -24.79 -2.61 -4.25
N VAL A 71 -23.88 -3.40 -3.65
CA VAL A 71 -22.53 -2.95 -3.30
C VAL A 71 -21.52 -3.90 -3.95
N ALA A 72 -20.65 -3.36 -4.78
CA ALA A 72 -19.65 -4.11 -5.53
C ALA A 72 -18.24 -3.79 -5.03
N PHE A 73 -17.58 -4.77 -4.43
CA PHE A 73 -16.21 -4.64 -3.91
C PHE A 73 -15.18 -5.11 -4.93
N THR A 74 -14.14 -4.31 -5.15
CA THR A 74 -12.94 -4.75 -5.85
C THR A 74 -11.93 -5.26 -4.84
N CYS A 75 -11.72 -6.57 -4.83
CA CYS A 75 -10.93 -7.29 -3.84
C CYS A 75 -9.52 -7.55 -4.36
N TYR A 76 -8.55 -7.00 -3.65
CA TYR A 76 -7.13 -7.29 -3.73
C TYR A 76 -6.68 -8.01 -2.46
N LEU A 77 -5.49 -8.58 -2.46
CA LEU A 77 -4.94 -9.26 -1.30
C LEU A 77 -4.87 -8.37 -0.04
N TRP A 78 -4.69 -7.06 -0.19
CA TRP A 78 -4.57 -6.10 0.92
C TRP A 78 -5.90 -5.58 1.47
N ASN A 79 -7.03 -5.77 0.77
CA ASN A 79 -8.31 -5.20 1.20
C ASN A 79 -9.45 -6.22 1.34
N VAL A 80 -9.26 -7.47 0.94
CA VAL A 80 -10.34 -8.47 0.90
C VAL A 80 -10.90 -8.79 2.30
N GLU A 81 -10.05 -8.86 3.33
CA GLU A 81 -10.52 -9.12 4.70
C GLU A 81 -11.33 -7.94 5.23
N ARG A 82 -10.87 -6.72 5.00
CA ARG A 82 -11.59 -5.49 5.35
C ARG A 82 -12.92 -5.39 4.59
N SER A 83 -12.90 -5.66 3.28
CA SER A 83 -14.11 -5.69 2.45
C SER A 83 -15.13 -6.71 2.99
N LEU A 84 -14.67 -7.88 3.44
CA LEU A 84 -15.53 -8.90 4.05
C LEU A 84 -16.15 -8.43 5.38
N ALA A 85 -15.38 -7.76 6.24
CA ALA A 85 -15.88 -7.20 7.50
C ALA A 85 -16.99 -6.16 7.24
N ILE A 86 -16.75 -5.24 6.31
CA ILE A 86 -17.73 -4.22 5.89
C ILE A 86 -18.99 -4.88 5.29
N ALA A 87 -18.82 -5.88 4.41
CA ALA A 87 -19.94 -6.61 3.80
C ALA A 87 -20.82 -7.32 4.84
N LYS A 88 -20.22 -7.94 5.86
CA LYS A 88 -20.94 -8.55 6.99
C LYS A 88 -21.78 -7.51 7.74
N THR A 89 -21.21 -6.35 8.03
CA THR A 89 -21.90 -5.26 8.72
C THR A 89 -23.06 -4.72 7.88
N ILE A 90 -22.87 -4.49 6.58
CA ILE A 90 -23.93 -4.06 5.66
C ILE A 90 -25.08 -5.08 5.64
N LYS A 91 -24.77 -6.38 5.50
CA LYS A 91 -25.82 -7.44 5.50
C LYS A 91 -26.58 -7.54 6.82
N ALA A 92 -25.90 -7.34 7.94
CA ALA A 92 -26.55 -7.31 9.26
C ALA A 92 -27.54 -6.15 9.40
N MET A 93 -27.21 -4.96 8.86
CA MET A 93 -28.01 -3.74 8.95
C MET A 93 -29.06 -3.64 7.85
N ALA A 94 -28.77 -4.14 6.64
CA ALA A 94 -29.59 -4.02 5.44
C ALA A 94 -29.50 -5.29 4.57
N SER A 95 -30.14 -6.37 5.00
CA SER A 95 -30.08 -7.70 4.39
C SER A 95 -30.53 -7.76 2.92
N HIS A 96 -31.35 -6.78 2.48
CA HIS A 96 -31.86 -6.68 1.11
C HIS A 96 -30.82 -6.20 0.09
N ILE A 97 -29.71 -5.60 0.53
CA ILE A 97 -28.66 -5.13 -0.37
C ILE A 97 -27.90 -6.34 -0.94
N ILE A 98 -27.73 -6.38 -2.25
CA ILE A 98 -26.97 -7.42 -2.94
C ILE A 98 -25.48 -7.07 -2.88
N ILE A 99 -24.66 -7.98 -2.37
CA ILE A 99 -23.21 -7.82 -2.23
C ILE A 99 -22.48 -8.63 -3.30
N LEU A 100 -21.63 -7.94 -4.05
CA LEU A 100 -20.81 -8.50 -5.14
C LEU A 100 -19.32 -8.37 -4.80
N PHE A 101 -18.57 -9.48 -4.93
CA PHE A 101 -17.11 -9.48 -4.76
C PHE A 101 -16.42 -9.87 -6.06
N GLY A 102 -15.54 -9.01 -6.58
CA GLY A 102 -14.71 -9.27 -7.76
C GLY A 102 -13.28 -8.75 -7.53
N GLY A 103 -12.42 -8.90 -8.51
CA GLY A 103 -11.02 -8.46 -8.46
C GLY A 103 -10.01 -9.61 -8.36
N PRO A 104 -8.69 -9.30 -8.35
CA PRO A 104 -7.63 -10.30 -8.46
C PRO A 104 -7.62 -11.35 -7.35
N GLU A 105 -8.08 -11.00 -6.14
CA GLU A 105 -8.14 -11.92 -5.00
C GLU A 105 -9.25 -12.96 -5.14
N ILE A 106 -10.26 -12.71 -5.99
CA ILE A 106 -11.36 -13.67 -6.16
C ILE A 106 -10.97 -14.74 -7.17
N GLN A 107 -10.43 -15.85 -6.64
CA GLN A 107 -9.99 -17.04 -7.38
C GLN A 107 -10.59 -18.28 -6.73
N VAL A 108 -10.78 -19.37 -7.48
CA VAL A 108 -11.40 -20.61 -6.99
C VAL A 108 -10.70 -21.13 -5.71
N ASN A 109 -9.38 -21.01 -5.65
CA ASN A 109 -8.55 -21.51 -4.54
C ASN A 109 -8.24 -20.44 -3.48
N SER A 110 -8.78 -19.20 -3.60
CA SER A 110 -8.56 -18.14 -2.62
C SER A 110 -9.20 -18.49 -1.27
N TYR A 111 -8.62 -17.98 -0.19
CA TYR A 111 -9.08 -18.28 1.17
C TYR A 111 -10.57 -17.97 1.37
N ILE A 112 -11.04 -16.89 0.75
CA ILE A 112 -12.43 -16.44 0.90
C ILE A 112 -13.45 -17.41 0.28
N LEU A 113 -13.08 -18.13 -0.78
CA LEU A 113 -13.93 -19.13 -1.43
C LEU A 113 -13.78 -20.56 -0.85
N LYS A 114 -12.82 -20.79 0.07
CA LYS A 114 -12.68 -22.08 0.77
C LYS A 114 -13.83 -22.38 1.73
N GLN A 115 -14.56 -21.33 2.15
CA GLN A 115 -15.68 -21.44 3.09
C GLN A 115 -16.91 -20.70 2.53
N HIS A 116 -18.10 -21.11 2.98
CA HIS A 116 -19.33 -20.41 2.66
C HIS A 116 -19.34 -19.01 3.30
N GLN A 117 -19.64 -17.98 2.49
CA GLN A 117 -19.72 -16.58 2.92
C GLN A 117 -21.17 -16.08 2.74
N PRO A 118 -22.04 -16.25 3.74
CA PRO A 118 -23.48 -15.94 3.60
C PRO A 118 -23.78 -14.45 3.42
N CYS A 119 -22.81 -13.59 3.67
CA CYS A 119 -22.95 -12.14 3.46
C CYS A 119 -22.64 -11.69 2.02
N ILE A 120 -22.21 -12.60 1.14
CA ILE A 120 -21.87 -12.28 -0.25
C ILE A 120 -22.82 -13.03 -1.17
N ASP A 121 -23.53 -12.31 -2.03
CA ASP A 121 -24.52 -12.89 -2.93
C ASP A 121 -23.88 -13.49 -4.18
N ILE A 122 -22.87 -12.83 -4.78
CA ILE A 122 -22.18 -13.34 -5.98
C ILE A 122 -20.69 -12.98 -5.91
N PHE A 123 -19.85 -13.97 -6.11
CA PHE A 123 -18.43 -13.80 -6.42
C PHE A 123 -18.22 -13.75 -7.93
N VAL A 124 -17.30 -12.89 -8.39
CA VAL A 124 -17.02 -12.68 -9.81
C VAL A 124 -15.55 -13.01 -10.10
N ILE A 125 -15.33 -14.12 -10.82
CA ILE A 125 -14.02 -14.50 -11.39
C ILE A 125 -13.99 -14.10 -12.85
N GLY A 126 -13.13 -13.13 -13.18
CA GLY A 126 -13.03 -12.55 -14.52
C GLY A 126 -13.07 -11.03 -14.51
N THR A 127 -13.45 -10.43 -15.63
CA THR A 127 -13.55 -8.97 -15.77
C THR A 127 -14.93 -8.48 -15.33
N GLY A 128 -14.97 -7.44 -14.53
CA GLY A 128 -16.21 -6.88 -14.01
C GLY A 128 -17.12 -6.35 -15.12
N GLU A 129 -16.56 -5.80 -16.19
CA GLU A 129 -17.33 -5.31 -17.35
C GLU A 129 -18.09 -6.45 -18.03
N PHE A 130 -17.45 -7.63 -18.18
CA PHE A 130 -18.13 -8.80 -18.74
C PHE A 130 -19.26 -9.28 -17.83
N PHE A 131 -19.03 -9.31 -16.51
CA PHE A 131 -20.05 -9.64 -15.52
C PHE A 131 -21.24 -8.68 -15.60
N PHE A 132 -21.03 -7.37 -15.51
CA PHE A 132 -22.11 -6.38 -15.51
C PHE A 132 -22.89 -6.36 -16.81
N ASN A 133 -22.24 -6.58 -17.96
CA ASN A 133 -22.93 -6.72 -19.24
C ASN A 133 -23.93 -7.89 -19.24
N HIS A 134 -23.52 -9.05 -18.71
CA HIS A 134 -24.42 -10.21 -18.59
C HIS A 134 -25.45 -10.06 -17.47
N TYR A 135 -25.08 -9.42 -16.37
CA TYR A 135 -25.97 -9.17 -15.23
C TYR A 135 -27.13 -8.25 -15.64
N TYR A 136 -26.82 -7.17 -16.34
CA TYR A 136 -27.82 -6.24 -16.88
C TYR A 136 -28.78 -6.91 -17.87
N ASN A 137 -28.27 -7.75 -18.76
CA ASN A 137 -29.06 -8.44 -19.77
C ASN A 137 -29.76 -9.72 -19.24
N ASN A 138 -29.70 -10.01 -17.95
CA ASN A 138 -30.28 -11.21 -17.34
C ASN A 138 -29.74 -12.54 -17.93
N THR A 139 -28.47 -12.56 -18.37
CA THR A 139 -27.83 -13.73 -19.00
C THR A 139 -26.74 -14.34 -18.14
N CYS A 140 -26.66 -13.96 -16.86
CA CYS A 140 -25.61 -14.46 -15.93
C CYS A 140 -25.72 -15.93 -15.58
N GLN A 141 -26.93 -16.53 -15.60
CA GLN A 141 -27.19 -17.87 -15.07
C GLN A 141 -26.28 -18.95 -15.66
N GLN A 142 -25.96 -18.84 -16.95
CA GLN A 142 -25.10 -19.81 -17.64
C GLN A 142 -23.62 -19.78 -17.17
N PHE A 143 -23.22 -18.75 -16.44
CA PHE A 143 -21.86 -18.56 -15.91
C PHE A 143 -21.78 -18.75 -14.40
N ILE A 144 -22.92 -18.97 -13.72
CA ILE A 144 -22.96 -19.12 -12.27
C ILE A 144 -22.76 -20.59 -11.90
N HIS A 145 -21.78 -20.84 -11.06
CA HIS A 145 -21.44 -22.13 -10.49
C HIS A 145 -21.50 -22.07 -8.97
N MET A 146 -21.79 -23.20 -8.33
CA MET A 146 -21.73 -23.31 -6.86
C MET A 146 -20.35 -23.83 -6.43
N VAL A 147 -19.63 -23.04 -5.64
CA VAL A 147 -18.33 -23.38 -5.10
C VAL A 147 -18.37 -23.23 -3.57
N ASN A 148 -18.24 -24.34 -2.85
CA ASN A 148 -18.32 -24.38 -1.38
C ASN A 148 -19.52 -23.62 -0.80
N GLY A 149 -20.69 -23.74 -1.44
CA GLY A 149 -21.93 -23.07 -1.04
C GLY A 149 -22.06 -21.62 -1.50
N ASN A 150 -21.09 -21.07 -2.20
CA ASN A 150 -21.11 -19.70 -2.73
C ASN A 150 -21.54 -19.71 -4.21
N ALA A 151 -22.32 -18.72 -4.62
CA ALA A 151 -22.61 -18.46 -6.04
C ALA A 151 -21.42 -17.73 -6.67
N VAL A 152 -20.81 -18.31 -7.68
CA VAL A 152 -19.60 -17.81 -8.33
C VAL A 152 -19.85 -17.67 -9.83
N PHE A 153 -19.79 -16.44 -10.34
CA PHE A 153 -19.75 -16.17 -11.76
C PHE A 153 -18.33 -16.42 -12.28
N ILE A 154 -18.18 -17.29 -13.28
CA ILE A 154 -16.88 -17.64 -13.87
C ILE A 154 -16.89 -17.29 -15.35
N GLN A 155 -16.05 -16.32 -15.72
CA GLN A 155 -15.83 -15.95 -17.12
C GLN A 155 -14.93 -16.98 -17.82
N GLY A 156 -15.36 -17.44 -19.00
CA GLY A 156 -14.53 -18.33 -19.83
C GLY A 156 -13.29 -17.61 -20.39
N SER A 157 -12.21 -18.34 -20.57
CA SER A 157 -10.90 -17.82 -21.01
C SER A 157 -10.93 -17.13 -22.39
N ASP A 158 -11.86 -17.52 -23.26
CA ASP A 158 -11.97 -17.01 -24.64
C ASP A 158 -12.96 -15.86 -24.81
N THR A 159 -13.62 -15.46 -23.72
CA THR A 159 -14.62 -14.39 -23.74
C THR A 159 -14.03 -13.11 -23.15
N PHE A 160 -14.10 -12.00 -23.86
CA PHE A 160 -13.62 -10.71 -23.36
C PHE A 160 -14.31 -9.53 -24.07
N ILE A 161 -14.35 -8.40 -23.38
CA ILE A 161 -14.73 -7.11 -23.98
C ILE A 161 -13.43 -6.43 -24.44
N PRO A 162 -13.34 -6.00 -25.72
CA PRO A 162 -12.17 -5.23 -26.18
C PRO A 162 -11.94 -3.97 -25.34
N LEU A 163 -10.69 -3.63 -25.05
CA LEU A 163 -10.37 -2.44 -24.25
C LEU A 163 -10.84 -1.13 -24.93
N SER A 164 -10.97 -1.14 -26.26
CA SER A 164 -11.55 -0.02 -27.03
C SER A 164 -13.04 0.23 -26.74
N GLN A 165 -13.76 -0.77 -26.24
CA GLN A 165 -15.17 -0.67 -25.84
C GLN A 165 -15.34 -0.38 -24.35
N ILE A 166 -14.26 -0.43 -23.57
CA ILE A 166 -14.26 -0.04 -22.17
C ILE A 166 -14.01 1.47 -22.12
N VAL A 167 -14.82 2.14 -21.30
CA VAL A 167 -14.68 3.57 -21.09
C VAL A 167 -13.43 3.82 -20.24
N GLU A 168 -12.56 4.70 -20.72
CA GLU A 168 -11.44 5.15 -19.92
C GLU A 168 -11.96 6.15 -18.86
N PRO A 169 -11.81 5.85 -17.54
CA PRO A 169 -12.57 6.55 -16.53
C PRO A 169 -12.07 7.98 -16.25
N TYR A 170 -10.79 8.29 -16.45
CA TYR A 170 -10.24 9.60 -16.16
C TYR A 170 -10.71 10.66 -17.17
N THR A 171 -10.56 10.41 -18.46
CA THR A 171 -11.01 11.35 -19.50
C THR A 171 -12.52 11.52 -19.51
N SER A 172 -13.26 10.52 -19.03
CA SER A 172 -14.72 10.53 -18.92
C SER A 172 -15.23 11.13 -17.60
N GLY A 173 -14.35 11.55 -16.69
CA GLY A 173 -14.72 12.25 -15.46
C GLY A 173 -15.17 11.36 -14.30
N TYR A 174 -14.94 10.05 -14.38
CA TYR A 174 -15.27 9.09 -13.32
C TYR A 174 -14.10 8.80 -12.37
N LEU A 175 -12.88 9.18 -12.74
CA LEU A 175 -11.68 9.02 -11.92
C LEU A 175 -11.07 10.38 -11.60
N THR A 176 -10.82 10.61 -10.32
CA THR A 176 -10.20 11.84 -9.81
C THR A 176 -8.74 11.57 -9.44
N PRO A 177 -7.80 12.46 -9.77
CA PRO A 177 -6.41 12.37 -9.31
C PRO A 177 -6.31 12.43 -7.79
N MET A 178 -5.19 11.92 -7.25
CA MET A 178 -4.85 12.05 -5.84
C MET A 178 -4.52 13.51 -5.47
N HIS A 179 -4.46 13.82 -4.18
CA HIS A 179 -4.14 15.19 -3.71
C HIS A 179 -2.76 15.68 -4.12
N ASP A 180 -1.78 14.78 -4.23
CA ASP A 180 -0.42 15.05 -4.71
C ASP A 180 -0.33 15.18 -6.23
N LYS A 181 -1.48 15.23 -6.92
CA LYS A 181 -1.56 15.25 -8.38
C LYS A 181 -0.97 14.02 -9.05
N SER A 182 -0.90 12.89 -8.35
CA SER A 182 -0.61 11.60 -8.96
C SER A 182 -1.88 10.96 -9.52
N LEU A 183 -1.70 10.17 -10.57
CA LEU A 183 -2.78 9.45 -11.25
C LEU A 183 -2.24 8.14 -11.82
N SER A 184 -3.07 7.10 -11.85
CA SER A 184 -2.78 5.89 -12.61
C SER A 184 -3.90 5.60 -13.61
N VAL A 185 -3.55 5.16 -14.82
CA VAL A 185 -4.49 4.77 -15.86
C VAL A 185 -4.09 3.46 -16.50
N GLU A 186 -5.05 2.56 -16.71
CA GLU A 186 -4.82 1.28 -17.36
C GLU A 186 -4.79 1.46 -18.88
N ILE A 187 -3.60 1.27 -19.47
CA ILE A 187 -3.40 1.36 -20.92
C ILE A 187 -3.19 0.00 -21.58
N ILE A 188 -2.74 -1.00 -20.81
CA ILE A 188 -2.56 -2.38 -21.28
C ILE A 188 -3.09 -3.34 -20.22
N ARG A 189 -3.97 -4.25 -20.65
CA ARG A 189 -4.50 -5.33 -19.81
C ARG A 189 -4.04 -6.69 -20.32
N GLY A 190 -3.47 -7.51 -19.42
CA GLY A 190 -2.88 -8.81 -19.73
C GLY A 190 -1.41 -8.72 -20.08
N CYS A 191 -0.72 -9.88 -20.02
CA CYS A 191 0.71 -10.02 -20.26
C CYS A 191 0.95 -11.19 -21.22
N PRO A 192 1.87 -11.07 -22.22
CA PRO A 192 2.14 -12.15 -23.16
C PRO A 192 2.97 -13.29 -22.52
N PHE A 193 3.56 -13.06 -21.36
CA PHE A 193 4.38 -14.03 -20.65
C PHE A 193 3.55 -14.92 -19.73
N LYS A 194 4.07 -16.10 -19.39
CA LYS A 194 3.38 -17.11 -18.58
C LYS A 194 4.21 -17.51 -17.36
N CYS A 195 4.75 -16.50 -16.66
CA CYS A 195 5.48 -16.74 -15.41
C CYS A 195 4.57 -17.46 -14.40
N THR A 196 5.08 -18.54 -13.78
CA THR A 196 4.24 -19.44 -12.95
C THR A 196 3.72 -18.77 -11.68
N TYR A 197 4.42 -17.77 -11.15
CA TYR A 197 4.08 -17.04 -9.93
C TYR A 197 3.13 -15.85 -10.15
N CYS A 198 2.90 -15.43 -11.41
CA CYS A 198 2.24 -14.16 -11.71
C CYS A 198 0.76 -14.33 -12.09
N LEU A 199 -0.12 -13.47 -11.57
CA LEU A 199 -1.55 -13.46 -11.87
C LEU A 199 -1.93 -12.77 -13.17
N TYR A 200 -1.12 -11.86 -13.69
CA TYR A 200 -1.45 -11.04 -14.86
C TYR A 200 -1.81 -11.83 -16.13
N SER A 201 -1.23 -13.02 -16.31
CA SER A 201 -1.48 -13.87 -17.47
C SER A 201 -2.60 -14.91 -17.27
N LYS A 202 -3.15 -15.02 -16.06
CA LYS A 202 -4.09 -16.11 -15.73
C LYS A 202 -5.53 -15.79 -16.11
N ASN A 203 -5.94 -14.55 -15.95
CA ASN A 203 -7.32 -14.14 -16.22
C ASN A 203 -7.56 -13.73 -17.68
N THR A 204 -6.51 -13.55 -18.48
CA THR A 204 -6.64 -13.26 -19.91
C THR A 204 -5.42 -13.77 -20.69
N SER A 205 -5.66 -14.60 -21.70
CA SER A 205 -4.62 -15.10 -22.59
C SER A 205 -4.22 -14.06 -23.67
N ARG A 206 -4.96 -12.95 -23.79
CA ARG A 206 -4.75 -11.93 -24.83
C ARG A 206 -4.38 -10.59 -24.21
N VAL A 207 -3.29 -10.02 -24.71
CA VAL A 207 -2.92 -8.63 -24.40
C VAL A 207 -3.88 -7.70 -25.14
N ARG A 208 -4.47 -6.76 -24.40
CA ARG A 208 -5.35 -5.72 -24.91
C ARG A 208 -4.75 -4.37 -24.56
N ALA A 209 -4.75 -3.45 -25.51
CA ALA A 209 -4.13 -2.15 -25.34
C ALA A 209 -5.10 -1.04 -25.80
N LEU A 210 -5.03 0.12 -25.17
CA LEU A 210 -5.71 1.32 -25.65
C LEU A 210 -5.10 1.77 -26.97
N SER A 211 -5.86 2.46 -27.81
CA SER A 211 -5.30 3.07 -29.00
C SER A 211 -4.37 4.23 -28.65
N PRO A 212 -3.36 4.53 -29.48
CA PRO A 212 -2.49 5.70 -29.30
C PRO A 212 -3.27 7.02 -29.24
N HIS A 213 -4.39 7.12 -29.94
CA HIS A 213 -5.27 8.30 -29.88
C HIS A 213 -5.87 8.50 -28.48
N LYS A 214 -6.37 7.45 -27.84
CA LYS A 214 -6.86 7.52 -26.45
C LYS A 214 -5.77 7.92 -25.47
N LEU A 215 -4.54 7.42 -25.66
CA LEU A 215 -3.39 7.87 -24.87
C LEU A 215 -3.14 9.38 -25.06
N ALA A 216 -3.22 9.89 -26.29
CA ALA A 216 -3.09 11.34 -26.54
C ALA A 216 -4.14 12.17 -25.78
N ASP A 217 -5.39 11.70 -25.73
CA ASP A 217 -6.46 12.37 -24.97
C ASP A 217 -6.17 12.37 -23.46
N ILE A 218 -5.69 11.23 -22.91
CA ILE A 218 -5.27 11.11 -21.51
C ILE A 218 -4.16 12.13 -21.21
N ILE A 219 -3.10 12.17 -22.02
CA ILE A 219 -1.97 13.08 -21.82
C ILE A 219 -2.40 14.54 -21.91
N LYS A 220 -3.23 14.89 -22.89
CA LYS A 220 -3.76 16.26 -23.03
C LYS A 220 -4.54 16.69 -21.79
N LYS A 221 -5.40 15.80 -21.27
CA LYS A 221 -6.16 16.09 -20.06
C LYS A 221 -5.24 16.16 -18.84
N SER A 222 -4.28 15.23 -18.71
CA SER A 222 -3.32 15.24 -17.59
C SER A 222 -2.50 16.53 -17.53
N MET A 223 -2.04 17.05 -18.67
CA MET A 223 -1.38 18.35 -18.73
C MET A 223 -2.32 19.50 -18.35
N SER A 224 -3.58 19.45 -18.78
CA SER A 224 -4.59 20.47 -18.43
C SER A 224 -4.95 20.48 -16.95
N ASP A 225 -4.96 19.31 -16.31
CA ASP A 225 -5.28 19.14 -14.89
C ASP A 225 -4.03 19.31 -13.99
N GLU A 226 -2.87 19.62 -14.58
CA GLU A 226 -1.58 19.83 -13.89
C GLU A 226 -1.15 18.58 -13.11
N ILE A 227 -1.35 17.40 -13.70
CA ILE A 227 -0.88 16.13 -13.12
C ILE A 227 0.65 16.16 -13.05
N GLN A 228 1.19 15.81 -11.88
CA GLN A 228 2.64 15.77 -11.65
C GLN A 228 3.21 14.41 -12.08
N GLU A 229 2.54 13.34 -11.72
CA GLU A 229 2.96 11.98 -12.03
C GLU A 229 1.82 11.13 -12.58
N LEU A 230 2.06 10.44 -13.69
CA LEU A 230 1.10 9.54 -14.33
C LEU A 230 1.70 8.15 -14.44
N TYR A 231 1.13 7.19 -13.70
CA TYR A 231 1.45 5.79 -13.85
C TYR A 231 0.63 5.17 -14.98
N LEU A 232 1.30 4.80 -16.06
CA LEU A 232 0.73 4.04 -17.16
C LEU A 232 0.72 2.55 -16.78
N LEU A 233 -0.42 2.06 -16.27
CA LEU A 233 -0.57 0.66 -15.85
C LEU A 233 -0.49 -0.28 -17.06
N ALA A 234 0.60 -1.01 -17.13
CA ALA A 234 0.92 -1.93 -18.21
C ALA A 234 1.91 -2.99 -17.71
N PRO A 235 1.51 -4.25 -17.51
CA PRO A 235 2.38 -5.29 -16.93
C PRO A 235 3.71 -5.50 -17.67
N THR A 236 3.78 -5.06 -18.93
CA THR A 236 4.97 -5.05 -19.77
C THR A 236 4.78 -4.05 -20.92
N PHE A 237 4.96 -2.77 -20.64
CA PHE A 237 4.68 -1.68 -21.57
C PHE A 237 5.40 -1.83 -22.91
N ASN A 238 6.69 -2.16 -22.89
CA ASN A 238 7.52 -2.31 -24.08
C ASN A 238 7.28 -3.61 -24.90
N GLN A 239 6.34 -4.46 -24.46
CA GLN A 239 5.91 -5.64 -25.22
C GLN A 239 4.57 -5.44 -25.93
N SER A 240 4.02 -4.23 -25.86
CA SER A 240 2.80 -3.86 -26.59
C SER A 240 3.06 -3.75 -28.09
N SER A 241 2.10 -4.17 -28.91
CA SER A 241 2.13 -3.92 -30.36
C SER A 241 2.10 -2.43 -30.71
N HIS A 242 1.62 -1.57 -29.80
CA HIS A 242 1.58 -0.12 -29.94
C HIS A 242 2.75 0.61 -29.30
N PHE A 243 3.79 -0.10 -28.84
CA PHE A 243 4.90 0.50 -28.08
C PHE A 243 5.51 1.72 -28.79
N ASN A 244 5.90 1.56 -30.05
CA ASN A 244 6.49 2.66 -30.82
C ASN A 244 5.52 3.80 -31.08
N ASP A 245 4.25 3.47 -31.35
CA ASP A 245 3.19 4.47 -31.57
C ASP A 245 2.92 5.28 -30.28
N TYR A 246 2.94 4.63 -29.13
CA TYR A 246 2.84 5.30 -27.83
C TYR A 246 3.99 6.27 -27.61
N LEU A 247 5.23 5.86 -27.84
CA LEU A 247 6.40 6.75 -27.69
C LEU A 247 6.30 7.95 -28.64
N GLN A 248 5.91 7.73 -29.89
CA GLN A 248 5.73 8.82 -30.85
C GLN A 248 4.59 9.76 -30.43
N THR A 249 3.50 9.23 -29.92
CA THR A 249 2.36 10.01 -29.39
C THR A 249 2.79 10.91 -28.23
N LEU A 250 3.53 10.34 -27.26
CA LEU A 250 4.02 11.06 -26.08
C LEU A 250 5.00 12.19 -26.48
N ILE A 251 5.93 11.90 -27.36
CA ILE A 251 6.93 12.87 -27.85
C ILE A 251 6.25 13.98 -28.65
N SER A 252 5.34 13.63 -29.58
CA SER A 252 4.64 14.62 -30.41
C SER A 252 3.68 15.50 -29.63
N SER A 253 3.09 14.98 -28.55
CA SER A 253 2.26 15.72 -27.60
C SER A 253 3.07 16.63 -26.69
N ARG A 254 4.41 16.59 -26.71
CA ARG A 254 5.30 17.31 -25.79
C ARG A 254 4.89 17.09 -24.33
N CYS A 255 4.68 15.81 -23.97
CA CYS A 255 4.23 15.43 -22.63
C CYS A 255 5.17 16.01 -21.56
N SER A 256 4.62 16.86 -20.69
CA SER A 256 5.35 17.45 -19.54
C SER A 256 5.10 16.71 -18.23
N VAL A 257 4.13 15.78 -18.22
CA VAL A 257 3.82 14.97 -17.04
C VAL A 257 4.91 13.93 -16.83
N SER A 258 5.36 13.75 -15.60
CA SER A 258 6.28 12.66 -15.22
C SER A 258 5.61 11.31 -15.43
N LEU A 259 6.20 10.43 -16.24
CA LEU A 259 5.63 9.11 -16.54
C LEU A 259 6.35 8.00 -15.81
N HIS A 260 5.56 7.05 -15.31
CA HIS A 260 6.01 5.78 -14.72
C HIS A 260 5.33 4.60 -15.42
N THR A 261 6.01 3.43 -15.53
CA THR A 261 5.44 2.19 -16.07
C THR A 261 6.30 0.97 -15.73
N GLU A 262 5.77 -0.24 -15.98
CA GLU A 262 6.50 -1.51 -15.85
C GLU A 262 7.13 -1.92 -17.18
N LEU A 263 8.40 -2.33 -17.17
CA LEU A 263 9.18 -2.70 -18.35
C LEU A 263 9.82 -4.09 -18.21
N ARG A 264 10.06 -4.72 -19.34
CA ARG A 264 11.03 -5.82 -19.44
C ARG A 264 12.36 -5.30 -19.96
N ALA A 265 13.42 -5.48 -19.16
CA ALA A 265 14.73 -4.92 -19.49
C ALA A 265 15.45 -5.66 -20.62
N ASP A 266 15.22 -6.97 -20.81
CA ASP A 266 15.91 -7.80 -21.79
C ASP A 266 15.74 -7.34 -23.25
N THR A 267 14.83 -6.42 -23.52
CA THR A 267 14.60 -5.83 -24.84
C THR A 267 14.95 -4.33 -24.92
N ILE A 268 15.43 -3.75 -23.84
CA ILE A 268 15.79 -2.33 -23.78
C ILE A 268 17.22 -2.13 -24.32
N THR A 269 17.31 -1.36 -25.40
CA THR A 269 18.58 -0.86 -25.96
C THR A 269 18.81 0.58 -25.54
N SER A 270 20.02 1.10 -25.67
CA SER A 270 20.34 2.52 -25.39
C SER A 270 19.42 3.48 -26.17
N ASN A 271 19.11 3.17 -27.44
CA ASN A 271 18.19 4.00 -28.24
C ASN A 271 16.75 3.99 -27.69
N ILE A 272 16.27 2.83 -27.23
CA ILE A 272 14.93 2.71 -26.61
C ILE A 272 14.90 3.50 -25.29
N ALA A 273 15.93 3.37 -24.45
CA ALA A 273 16.02 4.09 -23.19
C ALA A 273 16.03 5.62 -23.41
N MET A 274 16.81 6.11 -24.36
CA MET A 274 16.81 7.52 -24.73
C MET A 274 15.47 8.01 -25.30
N THR A 275 14.74 7.13 -26.00
CA THR A 275 13.42 7.46 -26.54
C THR A 275 12.36 7.52 -25.42
N LEU A 276 12.43 6.60 -24.45
CA LEU A 276 11.60 6.65 -23.21
C LEU A 276 11.85 7.95 -22.45
N LYS A 277 13.13 8.35 -22.25
CA LYS A 277 13.46 9.64 -21.62
C LYS A 277 12.89 10.83 -22.37
N LYS A 278 12.98 10.84 -23.71
CA LYS A 278 12.37 11.88 -24.56
C LYS A 278 10.84 11.91 -24.46
N ALA A 279 10.21 10.76 -24.24
CA ALA A 279 8.78 10.63 -24.00
C ALA A 279 8.36 11.02 -22.57
N ASN A 280 9.30 11.50 -21.76
CA ASN A 280 9.16 11.95 -20.38
C ASN A 280 8.93 10.83 -19.33
N PHE A 281 9.37 9.59 -19.62
CA PHE A 281 9.48 8.59 -18.56
C PHE A 281 10.60 8.99 -17.60
N ARG A 282 10.25 9.09 -16.30
CA ARG A 282 11.16 9.46 -15.21
C ARG A 282 11.49 8.28 -14.32
N SER A 283 10.60 7.30 -14.27
CA SER A 283 10.80 6.09 -13.47
C SER A 283 10.21 4.87 -14.18
N ALA A 284 10.70 3.69 -13.81
CA ALA A 284 10.18 2.42 -14.29
C ALA A 284 10.41 1.29 -13.28
N GLU A 285 9.44 0.39 -13.19
CA GLU A 285 9.61 -0.88 -12.49
C GLU A 285 10.12 -1.96 -13.44
N VAL A 286 11.13 -2.70 -13.02
CA VAL A 286 11.77 -3.77 -13.81
C VAL A 286 11.99 -5.00 -12.93
N GLY A 287 11.27 -6.08 -13.19
CA GLY A 287 11.52 -7.32 -12.47
C GLY A 287 12.73 -8.07 -13.07
N ILE A 288 13.74 -8.39 -12.28
CA ILE A 288 14.80 -9.33 -12.62
C ILE A 288 14.55 -10.69 -11.95
N GLN A 289 13.97 -10.68 -10.78
CA GLN A 289 13.57 -11.78 -9.91
C GLN A 289 14.75 -12.55 -9.29
N THR A 290 15.64 -13.08 -10.11
CA THR A 290 16.89 -13.79 -9.77
C THR A 290 17.81 -13.82 -11.01
N LEU A 291 19.10 -13.98 -10.81
CA LEU A 291 20.07 -14.24 -11.89
C LEU A 291 20.25 -15.74 -12.17
N ASN A 292 19.61 -16.62 -11.40
CA ASN A 292 19.69 -18.07 -11.59
C ASN A 292 18.94 -18.51 -12.85
N LYS A 293 19.69 -18.80 -13.91
CA LYS A 293 19.13 -19.20 -15.21
C LYS A 293 18.23 -20.43 -15.15
N LYS A 294 18.57 -21.41 -14.30
CA LYS A 294 17.76 -22.63 -14.12
C LYS A 294 16.41 -22.30 -13.46
N CYS A 295 16.41 -21.45 -12.44
CA CYS A 295 15.20 -20.95 -11.82
C CYS A 295 14.33 -20.21 -12.84
N LEU A 296 14.86 -19.20 -13.54
CA LEU A 296 14.14 -18.42 -14.54
C LEU A 296 13.49 -19.29 -15.63
N GLN A 297 14.19 -20.31 -16.11
CA GLN A 297 13.63 -21.25 -17.08
C GLN A 297 12.43 -22.02 -16.52
N LYS A 298 12.54 -22.49 -15.26
CA LYS A 298 11.53 -23.33 -14.61
C LYS A 298 10.28 -22.55 -14.22
N ILE A 299 10.43 -21.32 -13.76
CA ILE A 299 9.28 -20.45 -13.48
C ILE A 299 8.64 -19.85 -14.75
N GLY A 300 9.08 -20.29 -15.94
CA GLY A 300 8.52 -19.85 -17.22
C GLY A 300 8.90 -18.42 -17.62
N ARG A 301 9.90 -17.82 -16.95
CA ARG A 301 10.43 -16.49 -17.30
C ARG A 301 11.53 -16.64 -18.36
N LYS A 302 11.11 -16.66 -19.61
CA LYS A 302 12.02 -16.78 -20.74
C LYS A 302 12.79 -15.47 -20.95
N THR A 303 13.95 -15.36 -20.32
CA THR A 303 14.83 -14.19 -20.39
C THR A 303 16.30 -14.61 -20.31
N ASN A 304 17.20 -13.66 -20.59
CA ASN A 304 18.63 -13.79 -20.40
C ASN A 304 19.08 -12.75 -19.37
N PRO A 305 19.58 -13.15 -18.16
CA PRO A 305 19.98 -12.24 -17.10
C PRO A 305 20.99 -11.16 -17.54
N GLU A 306 21.96 -11.52 -18.39
CA GLU A 306 22.96 -10.55 -18.87
C GLU A 306 22.32 -9.46 -19.74
N LYS A 307 21.29 -9.81 -20.56
CA LYS A 307 20.54 -8.81 -21.34
C LYS A 307 19.63 -7.97 -20.44
N GLU A 308 19.04 -8.55 -19.39
CA GLU A 308 18.25 -7.78 -18.43
C GLU A 308 19.13 -6.74 -17.72
N LEU A 309 20.32 -7.13 -17.23
CA LEU A 309 21.28 -6.21 -16.62
C LEU A 309 21.70 -5.11 -17.60
N GLN A 310 22.02 -5.47 -18.83
CA GLN A 310 22.38 -4.49 -19.86
C GLN A 310 21.24 -3.49 -20.10
N GLY A 311 20.00 -3.95 -20.17
CA GLY A 311 18.82 -3.09 -20.33
C GLY A 311 18.58 -2.16 -19.14
N ILE A 312 18.81 -2.64 -17.91
CA ILE A 312 18.77 -1.85 -16.68
C ILE A 312 19.81 -0.71 -16.75
N PHE A 313 21.04 -1.02 -17.12
CA PHE A 313 22.08 0.01 -17.30
C PHE A 313 21.72 1.04 -18.38
N HIS A 314 21.15 0.61 -19.49
CA HIS A 314 20.68 1.57 -20.51
C HIS A 314 19.61 2.53 -20.00
N LEU A 315 18.69 2.05 -19.14
CA LEU A 315 17.69 2.91 -18.50
C LEU A 315 18.34 3.87 -17.48
N LYS A 316 19.26 3.38 -16.66
CA LYS A 316 20.02 4.19 -15.69
C LYS A 316 20.86 5.26 -16.37
N ASP A 317 21.57 4.90 -17.44
CA ASP A 317 22.37 5.83 -18.28
C ASP A 317 21.51 6.91 -18.96
N ALA A 318 20.23 6.61 -19.21
CA ALA A 318 19.24 7.57 -19.71
C ALA A 318 18.61 8.40 -18.60
N ASP A 319 19.08 8.32 -17.36
CA ASP A 319 18.56 9.04 -16.19
C ASP A 319 17.06 8.75 -15.95
N ILE A 320 16.69 7.46 -15.96
CA ILE A 320 15.38 6.93 -15.57
C ILE A 320 15.57 6.23 -14.23
N ASN A 321 14.84 6.68 -13.19
CA ASN A 321 14.85 6.06 -11.87
C ASN A 321 14.25 4.65 -11.96
N LEU A 322 14.88 3.68 -11.31
CA LEU A 322 14.47 2.28 -11.41
C LEU A 322 14.04 1.71 -10.07
N GLN A 323 13.06 0.81 -10.14
CA GLN A 323 12.70 -0.13 -9.10
C GLN A 323 12.97 -1.52 -9.65
N VAL A 324 13.99 -2.19 -9.13
CA VAL A 324 14.47 -3.49 -9.65
C VAL A 324 14.05 -4.60 -8.70
N GLY A 325 12.97 -5.29 -9.07
CA GLY A 325 12.37 -6.33 -8.22
C GLY A 325 13.14 -7.64 -8.22
N ILE A 326 13.41 -8.20 -7.03
CA ILE A 326 13.98 -9.52 -6.79
C ILE A 326 13.08 -10.33 -5.84
N ILE A 327 13.01 -11.66 -6.05
CA ILE A 327 12.06 -12.53 -5.32
C ILE A 327 12.82 -13.72 -4.68
N PRO A 328 13.08 -13.73 -3.37
CA PRO A 328 13.58 -14.90 -2.67
C PRO A 328 12.48 -15.95 -2.51
N GLY A 329 12.86 -17.23 -2.52
CA GLY A 329 11.93 -18.34 -2.31
C GLY A 329 11.38 -18.97 -3.61
N LEU A 330 11.80 -18.53 -4.78
CA LEU A 330 11.37 -19.10 -6.05
C LEU A 330 11.78 -20.58 -6.19
N PRO A 331 10.96 -21.43 -6.85
CA PRO A 331 11.33 -22.82 -7.15
C PRO A 331 12.63 -22.91 -7.92
N TYR A 332 13.45 -23.92 -7.60
CA TYR A 332 14.75 -24.20 -8.25
C TYR A 332 15.83 -23.12 -7.99
N ASP A 333 15.57 -22.17 -7.12
CA ASP A 333 16.57 -21.29 -6.53
C ASP A 333 17.04 -21.86 -5.18
N THR A 334 18.10 -21.30 -4.60
CA THR A 334 18.60 -21.64 -3.26
C THR A 334 19.05 -20.36 -2.56
N PRO A 335 19.14 -20.36 -1.22
CA PRO A 335 19.65 -19.20 -0.48
C PRO A 335 21.01 -18.71 -1.01
N GLU A 336 21.96 -19.60 -1.26
CA GLU A 336 23.30 -19.26 -1.76
C GLU A 336 23.26 -18.63 -3.14
N SER A 337 22.41 -19.17 -4.04
CA SER A 337 22.20 -18.61 -5.37
C SER A 337 21.54 -17.24 -5.31
N PHE A 338 20.63 -17.04 -4.35
CA PHE A 338 19.97 -15.76 -4.17
C PHE A 338 20.90 -14.70 -3.57
N TYR A 339 21.75 -15.03 -2.60
CA TYR A 339 22.83 -14.15 -2.13
C TYR A 339 23.76 -13.77 -3.28
N THR A 340 24.16 -14.73 -4.14
CA THR A 340 24.94 -14.43 -5.34
C THR A 340 24.23 -13.44 -6.27
N THR A 341 22.90 -13.55 -6.40
CA THR A 341 22.10 -12.58 -7.15
C THR A 341 22.18 -11.19 -6.53
N MET A 342 21.98 -11.08 -5.21
CA MET A 342 22.05 -9.81 -4.50
C MET A 342 23.43 -9.18 -4.60
N ASP A 343 24.50 -9.94 -4.29
CA ASP A 343 25.87 -9.45 -4.34
C ASP A 343 26.24 -8.94 -5.74
N THR A 344 25.85 -9.69 -6.79
CA THR A 344 26.08 -9.27 -8.17
C THR A 344 25.40 -7.94 -8.51
N LEU A 345 24.18 -7.72 -8.00
CA LEU A 345 23.43 -6.49 -8.24
C LEU A 345 23.98 -5.32 -7.41
N LEU A 346 24.40 -5.59 -6.16
CA LEU A 346 25.07 -4.60 -5.29
C LEU A 346 26.43 -4.17 -5.89
N ASP A 347 27.27 -5.12 -6.32
CA ASP A 347 28.55 -4.86 -6.97
C ASP A 347 28.37 -4.08 -8.28
N ALA A 348 27.23 -4.27 -8.96
CA ALA A 348 26.86 -3.52 -10.15
C ALA A 348 26.36 -2.09 -9.84
N GLY A 349 26.33 -1.67 -8.56
CA GLY A 349 25.90 -0.35 -8.14
C GLY A 349 24.38 -0.10 -8.22
N LEU A 350 23.59 -1.17 -8.04
CA LEU A 350 22.12 -1.12 -8.09
C LEU A 350 21.45 -1.15 -6.70
N GLY A 351 22.21 -0.98 -5.60
CA GLY A 351 21.68 -1.09 -4.23
C GLY A 351 20.48 -0.20 -3.95
N ASN A 352 20.50 1.04 -4.43
CA ASN A 352 19.39 1.99 -4.21
C ASN A 352 18.17 1.73 -5.09
N GLU A 353 18.30 0.92 -6.12
CA GLU A 353 17.23 0.57 -7.06
C GLU A 353 16.57 -0.77 -6.72
N LEU A 354 17.18 -1.57 -5.82
CA LEU A 354 16.66 -2.89 -5.50
C LEU A 354 15.40 -2.83 -4.65
N GLU A 355 14.44 -3.69 -4.98
CA GLU A 355 13.25 -3.96 -4.17
C GLU A 355 13.12 -5.47 -3.94
N LEU A 356 12.99 -5.86 -2.67
CA LEU A 356 12.82 -7.26 -2.27
C LEU A 356 11.35 -7.60 -2.12
N TYR A 357 10.87 -8.58 -2.89
CA TYR A 357 9.51 -9.09 -2.81
C TYR A 357 9.51 -10.55 -2.34
N PRO A 358 9.37 -10.82 -1.04
CA PRO A 358 9.28 -12.20 -0.56
C PRO A 358 8.18 -12.96 -1.31
N LEU A 359 8.46 -14.23 -1.69
CA LEU A 359 7.58 -14.99 -2.55
C LEU A 359 6.18 -15.14 -1.94
N MET A 360 5.17 -14.71 -2.67
CA MET A 360 3.76 -14.95 -2.39
C MET A 360 3.23 -16.12 -3.24
N VAL A 361 2.68 -17.14 -2.59
CA VAL A 361 2.08 -18.32 -3.25
C VAL A 361 0.62 -18.02 -3.57
N LEU A 362 0.41 -17.20 -4.62
CA LEU A 362 -0.88 -16.61 -4.93
C LEU A 362 -1.88 -17.64 -5.50
N PRO A 363 -3.10 -17.74 -4.95
CA PRO A 363 -4.17 -18.57 -5.50
C PRO A 363 -4.45 -18.27 -6.98
N GLY A 364 -4.75 -19.30 -7.77
CA GLY A 364 -4.98 -19.19 -9.22
C GLY A 364 -3.72 -19.15 -10.09
N THR A 365 -2.52 -19.16 -9.50
CA THR A 365 -1.25 -19.28 -10.24
C THR A 365 -0.83 -20.74 -10.38
N ALA A 366 0.00 -21.04 -11.39
CA ALA A 366 0.57 -22.39 -11.51
C ALA A 366 1.53 -22.72 -10.35
N LEU A 367 2.18 -21.70 -9.79
CA LEU A 367 3.04 -21.83 -8.61
C LEU A 367 2.24 -22.29 -7.38
N TYR A 368 0.99 -21.87 -7.23
CA TYR A 368 0.14 -22.32 -6.12
C TYR A 368 -0.05 -23.85 -6.15
N ASP A 369 -0.37 -24.40 -7.32
CA ASP A 369 -0.54 -25.83 -7.48
C ASP A 369 0.79 -26.59 -7.30
N GLU A 370 1.89 -26.04 -7.80
CA GLU A 370 3.24 -26.58 -7.63
C GLU A 370 3.67 -26.57 -6.16
N ALA A 371 3.39 -25.51 -5.41
CA ALA A 371 3.70 -25.39 -3.99
C ALA A 371 2.97 -26.45 -3.16
N ILE A 372 1.68 -26.66 -3.43
CA ILE A 372 0.90 -27.72 -2.78
C ILE A 372 1.48 -29.10 -3.10
N ALA A 373 1.78 -29.36 -4.38
CA ALA A 373 2.33 -30.64 -4.81
C ALA A 373 3.74 -30.90 -4.21
N ALA A 374 4.53 -29.86 -4.00
CA ALA A 374 5.85 -29.93 -3.37
C ALA A 374 5.79 -30.00 -1.83
N GLY A 375 4.62 -29.88 -1.21
CA GLY A 375 4.46 -29.84 0.24
C GLY A 375 5.00 -28.57 0.90
N ALA A 376 5.06 -27.47 0.16
CA ALA A 376 5.50 -26.18 0.70
C ALA A 376 4.50 -25.62 1.72
N THR A 377 5.01 -24.99 2.76
CA THR A 377 4.23 -24.30 3.79
C THR A 377 4.20 -22.80 3.48
N PHE A 378 3.01 -22.22 3.46
CA PHE A 378 2.79 -20.80 3.21
C PHE A 378 1.56 -20.29 3.96
N LEU A 379 1.44 -18.98 4.15
CA LEU A 379 0.28 -18.36 4.78
C LEU A 379 -0.99 -18.73 3.99
N GLN A 380 -2.01 -19.26 4.69
CA GLN A 380 -3.28 -19.69 4.06
C GLN A 380 -4.27 -18.55 3.83
N LYS A 381 -3.92 -17.35 4.30
CA LYS A 381 -4.64 -16.09 4.08
C LYS A 381 -3.69 -15.08 3.42
N PRO A 382 -4.21 -14.03 2.79
CA PRO A 382 -3.36 -12.95 2.31
C PRO A 382 -2.35 -12.47 3.38
N PRO A 383 -1.12 -12.16 2.96
CA PRO A 383 -0.58 -12.07 1.61
C PRO A 383 0.00 -13.37 1.02
N TYR A 384 -0.23 -14.55 1.62
CA TYR A 384 0.19 -15.86 1.13
C TYR A 384 1.72 -16.04 1.06
N TYR A 385 2.48 -15.39 1.91
CA TYR A 385 3.95 -15.53 1.92
C TYR A 385 4.38 -16.96 2.14
N LEU A 386 5.40 -17.38 1.38
CA LEU A 386 6.09 -18.66 1.59
C LEU A 386 6.73 -18.64 2.99
N ILE A 387 6.47 -19.69 3.78
CA ILE A 387 7.10 -19.93 5.07
C ILE A 387 8.31 -20.85 4.89
N GLU A 388 8.08 -21.99 4.23
CA GLU A 388 9.11 -22.99 3.97
C GLU A 388 8.77 -23.78 2.71
N GLY A 389 9.76 -24.06 1.88
CA GLY A 389 9.60 -24.85 0.66
C GLY A 389 10.57 -24.39 -0.43
N PHE A 390 10.64 -25.16 -1.52
CA PHE A 390 11.48 -24.83 -2.68
C PHE A 390 12.98 -24.58 -2.33
N ASN A 391 13.53 -25.31 -1.35
CA ASN A 391 14.87 -25.19 -0.79
C ASN A 391 15.09 -23.98 0.15
N PHE A 392 14.06 -23.26 0.53
CA PHE A 392 14.14 -22.16 1.50
C PHE A 392 13.43 -22.55 2.79
N THR A 393 14.06 -22.27 3.92
CA THR A 393 13.43 -22.30 5.23
C THR A 393 12.94 -20.89 5.62
N GLN A 394 12.12 -20.80 6.65
CA GLN A 394 11.73 -19.51 7.22
C GLN A 394 12.95 -18.69 7.66
N HIS A 395 13.94 -19.36 8.25
CA HIS A 395 15.20 -18.72 8.67
C HIS A 395 15.95 -18.12 7.48
N ASP A 396 16.02 -18.83 6.34
CA ASP A 396 16.69 -18.32 5.14
C ASP A 396 16.01 -17.06 4.62
N ILE A 397 14.66 -17.04 4.53
CA ILE A 397 13.91 -15.87 4.08
C ILE A 397 14.14 -14.67 5.02
N THR A 398 14.10 -14.89 6.34
CA THR A 398 14.37 -13.85 7.32
C THR A 398 15.81 -13.33 7.20
N ALA A 399 16.80 -14.22 7.11
CA ALA A 399 18.20 -13.85 6.96
C ALA A 399 18.48 -13.04 5.69
N ILE A 400 17.84 -13.42 4.56
CA ILE A 400 17.90 -12.66 3.30
C ILE A 400 17.29 -11.27 3.47
N THR A 401 16.16 -11.16 4.17
CA THR A 401 15.49 -9.88 4.41
C THR A 401 16.38 -8.96 5.26
N CYS A 402 16.95 -9.45 6.36
CA CYS A 402 17.90 -8.68 7.17
C CYS A 402 19.15 -8.27 6.36
N TYR A 403 19.71 -9.19 5.57
CA TYR A 403 20.85 -8.88 4.71
C TYR A 403 20.53 -7.79 3.69
N PHE A 404 19.32 -7.82 3.11
CA PHE A 404 18.85 -6.79 2.19
C PHE A 404 18.76 -5.42 2.89
N GLU A 405 18.14 -5.35 4.07
CA GLU A 405 18.02 -4.11 4.85
C GLU A 405 19.41 -3.56 5.23
N ASP A 406 20.29 -4.42 5.73
CA ASP A 406 21.65 -4.04 6.14
C ASP A 406 22.51 -3.51 4.97
N THR A 407 22.35 -4.08 3.76
CA THR A 407 23.21 -3.73 2.62
C THR A 407 22.66 -2.59 1.77
N THR A 408 21.35 -2.39 1.73
CA THR A 408 20.71 -1.34 0.93
C THR A 408 20.31 -0.12 1.76
N GLY A 409 20.20 -0.25 3.08
CA GLY A 409 19.64 0.76 3.97
C GLY A 409 18.12 0.92 3.83
N PHE A 410 17.47 0.07 3.02
CA PHE A 410 16.01 0.04 2.92
C PHE A 410 15.42 -0.62 4.16
N THR A 411 14.29 -0.13 4.64
CA THR A 411 13.51 -0.75 5.71
C THR A 411 12.10 -1.06 5.22
N PHE A 412 11.61 -2.28 5.47
CA PHE A 412 10.24 -2.68 5.09
C PHE A 412 9.17 -1.95 5.89
N ASP A 413 9.50 -1.51 7.07
CA ASP A 413 8.64 -0.68 7.91
C ASP A 413 9.31 0.66 8.19
N THR A 414 8.89 1.69 7.51
CA THR A 414 9.31 3.05 7.85
C THR A 414 8.53 3.48 9.09
N PRO A 415 9.19 3.75 10.22
CA PRO A 415 8.52 4.22 11.42
C PRO A 415 7.97 5.63 11.16
N TYR A 416 6.66 5.72 10.88
CA TYR A 416 5.98 7.00 10.78
C TYR A 416 5.76 7.57 12.16
N LEU A 417 6.32 8.74 12.44
CA LEU A 417 6.01 9.48 13.65
C LEU A 417 4.60 10.05 13.57
N PRO A 418 3.84 10.04 14.69
CA PRO A 418 2.59 10.76 14.77
C PRO A 418 2.78 12.24 14.47
N SER A 419 1.77 12.89 13.88
CA SER A 419 1.76 14.34 13.72
C SER A 419 1.47 15.02 15.05
N PHE A 420 2.28 16.01 15.41
CA PHE A 420 2.01 16.87 16.57
C PHE A 420 1.42 18.23 16.17
N ILE A 421 1.14 18.42 14.87
CA ILE A 421 0.42 19.59 14.37
C ILE A 421 -1.08 19.28 14.41
N PHE A 422 -1.80 19.95 15.32
CA PHE A 422 -3.24 19.75 15.48
C PHE A 422 -4.01 20.77 14.64
N GLN A 423 -4.63 20.29 13.57
CA GLN A 423 -5.42 21.11 12.64
C GLN A 423 -6.89 20.68 12.68
N GLN A 424 -7.77 21.48 12.08
CA GLN A 424 -9.14 21.07 11.76
C GLN A 424 -9.22 20.57 10.34
N GLY A 425 -9.84 19.43 10.12
CA GLY A 425 -10.00 18.78 8.84
C GLY A 425 -11.38 18.12 8.68
N GLU A 426 -11.56 17.40 7.59
CA GLU A 426 -12.84 16.76 7.26
C GLU A 426 -13.17 15.57 8.16
N LEU A 427 -12.16 14.83 8.64
CA LEU A 427 -12.34 13.62 9.44
C LEU A 427 -11.60 13.71 10.76
N VAL A 428 -12.19 13.17 11.81
CA VAL A 428 -11.56 13.05 13.13
C VAL A 428 -10.67 11.82 13.15
N SER A 429 -9.35 12.04 13.29
CA SER A 429 -8.32 10.97 13.32
C SER A 429 -7.66 10.81 14.68
N GLY A 430 -7.91 11.67 15.66
CA GLY A 430 -7.25 11.57 16.95
C GLY A 430 -7.87 12.38 18.06
N ALA A 431 -7.38 12.12 19.27
CA ALA A 431 -7.76 12.86 20.48
C ALA A 431 -6.54 13.11 21.37
N CYS A 432 -6.44 14.34 21.88
CA CYS A 432 -5.49 14.73 22.93
C CYS A 432 -6.25 14.75 24.26
N ILE A 433 -5.85 13.89 25.19
CA ILE A 433 -6.58 13.64 26.44
C ILE A 433 -5.68 13.92 27.64
N ASP A 434 -6.11 14.84 28.48
CA ASP A 434 -5.40 15.20 29.71
C ASP A 434 -5.87 14.30 30.87
N LEU A 435 -5.18 13.17 31.06
CA LEU A 435 -5.47 12.23 32.15
C LEU A 435 -4.99 12.73 33.51
N THR A 436 -4.18 13.79 33.60
CA THR A 436 -3.83 14.43 34.87
C THR A 436 -5.05 15.09 35.53
N LYS A 437 -6.06 15.46 34.72
CA LYS A 437 -7.32 16.08 35.16
C LYS A 437 -8.49 15.11 35.24
N ARG A 438 -8.35 13.89 34.75
CA ARG A 438 -9.43 12.90 34.70
C ARG A 438 -8.90 11.47 34.92
N ARG A 439 -9.78 10.59 35.35
CA ARG A 439 -9.38 9.21 35.73
C ARG A 439 -9.30 8.25 34.57
N SER A 440 -9.97 8.51 33.46
CA SER A 440 -10.07 7.61 32.31
C SER A 440 -10.40 8.37 31.04
N ILE A 441 -10.25 7.72 29.89
CA ILE A 441 -10.72 8.20 28.58
C ILE A 441 -12.25 8.18 28.59
N PRO A 442 -12.95 9.28 28.25
CA PRO A 442 -14.40 9.26 28.07
C PRO A 442 -14.81 8.32 26.92
N MET A 443 -15.81 7.46 27.15
CA MET A 443 -16.20 6.45 26.17
C MET A 443 -16.70 7.04 24.86
N GLU A 444 -17.36 8.19 24.88
CA GLU A 444 -17.83 8.91 23.70
C GLU A 444 -16.72 9.33 22.74
N VAL A 445 -15.46 9.41 23.22
CA VAL A 445 -14.30 9.74 22.36
C VAL A 445 -14.11 8.68 21.26
N PHE A 446 -14.35 7.42 21.58
CA PHE A 446 -14.19 6.32 20.64
C PHE A 446 -15.21 6.38 19.50
N ASP A 447 -16.40 6.91 19.76
CA ASP A 447 -17.47 7.09 18.75
C ASP A 447 -17.17 8.23 17.76
N TYR A 448 -16.30 9.19 18.16
CA TYR A 448 -15.92 10.31 17.30
C TYR A 448 -14.82 9.97 16.29
N MET A 449 -14.12 8.85 16.45
CA MET A 449 -13.03 8.46 15.54
C MET A 449 -13.58 8.03 14.18
N GLN A 450 -13.16 8.71 13.12
CA GLN A 450 -13.72 8.54 11.77
C GLN A 450 -12.76 7.92 10.77
N THR A 451 -11.48 7.76 11.15
CA THR A 451 -10.44 7.26 10.26
C THR A 451 -10.03 5.81 10.58
N SER A 452 -9.46 5.12 9.59
CA SER A 452 -8.92 3.76 9.73
C SER A 452 -7.61 3.69 10.51
N HIS A 453 -6.91 4.82 10.64
CA HIS A 453 -5.78 4.99 11.54
C HIS A 453 -6.11 6.13 12.51
N ILE A 454 -6.00 5.85 13.80
CA ILE A 454 -6.33 6.78 14.87
C ILE A 454 -5.11 7.06 15.75
N THR A 455 -5.04 8.25 16.35
CA THR A 455 -3.95 8.62 17.25
C THR A 455 -4.49 9.16 18.58
N PHE A 456 -4.09 8.56 19.69
CA PHE A 456 -4.37 9.06 21.03
C PHE A 456 -3.13 9.70 21.62
N TYR A 457 -3.23 10.98 21.99
CA TYR A 457 -2.19 11.72 22.71
C TYR A 457 -2.62 11.79 24.19
N LEU A 458 -1.86 11.14 25.06
CA LEU A 458 -2.21 10.96 26.46
C LEU A 458 -1.23 11.75 27.35
N LEU A 459 -1.69 12.80 28.00
CA LEU A 459 -0.97 13.46 29.09
C LEU A 459 -1.21 12.66 30.38
N CYS A 460 -0.16 12.09 30.94
CA CYS A 460 -0.22 11.22 32.11
C CYS A 460 0.77 11.67 33.18
N ASP A 461 0.46 11.39 34.45
CA ASP A 461 1.34 11.63 35.59
C ASP A 461 1.73 10.33 36.33
N SER A 462 1.15 9.17 35.95
CA SER A 462 1.40 7.89 36.60
C SER A 462 1.26 6.69 35.66
N TYR A 463 2.04 5.64 35.94
CA TYR A 463 2.00 4.38 35.20
C TYR A 463 0.62 3.70 35.20
N PRO A 464 -0.11 3.61 36.34
CA PRO A 464 -1.45 3.00 36.34
C PRO A 464 -2.46 3.69 35.43
N GLN A 465 -2.35 5.01 35.22
CA GLN A 465 -3.20 5.73 34.26
C GLN A 465 -2.87 5.32 32.82
N ILE A 466 -1.58 5.19 32.49
CA ILE A 466 -1.12 4.76 31.16
C ILE A 466 -1.63 3.34 30.89
N GLU A 467 -1.39 2.41 31.80
CA GLU A 467 -1.80 1.01 31.68
C GLU A 467 -3.31 0.89 31.44
N HIS A 468 -4.11 1.56 32.27
CA HIS A 468 -5.58 1.57 32.13
C HIS A 468 -6.04 2.19 30.79
N ALA A 469 -5.42 3.28 30.35
CA ALA A 469 -5.78 3.94 29.10
C ALA A 469 -5.44 3.07 27.88
N VAL A 470 -4.26 2.43 27.87
CA VAL A 470 -3.87 1.49 26.81
C VAL A 470 -4.83 0.29 26.77
N GLU A 471 -5.13 -0.32 27.92
CA GLU A 471 -6.13 -1.42 28.00
C GLU A 471 -7.49 -1.02 27.42
N LEU A 472 -7.97 0.18 27.78
CA LEU A 472 -9.24 0.67 27.30
C LEU A 472 -9.22 0.85 25.76
N ILE A 473 -8.16 1.45 25.21
CA ILE A 473 -8.02 1.65 23.76
C ILE A 473 -8.01 0.31 23.02
N ILE A 474 -7.18 -0.66 23.45
CA ILE A 474 -7.04 -1.94 22.75
C ILE A 474 -8.31 -2.79 22.77
N GLN A 475 -9.25 -2.53 23.68
CA GLN A 475 -10.54 -3.24 23.78
C GLN A 475 -11.64 -2.65 22.88
N GLN A 476 -11.45 -1.45 22.31
CA GLN A 476 -12.53 -0.73 21.61
C GLN A 476 -12.64 -1.03 20.11
N TYR A 477 -11.58 -1.49 19.46
CA TYR A 477 -11.53 -1.54 18.00
C TYR A 477 -11.23 -2.94 17.44
N PRO A 478 -11.73 -3.23 16.22
CA PRO A 478 -11.38 -4.44 15.49
C PRO A 478 -10.02 -4.25 14.80
N TRP A 479 -8.96 -4.65 15.44
CA TRP A 479 -7.57 -4.46 14.94
C TRP A 479 -7.26 -5.21 13.64
N ASP A 480 -8.13 -6.07 13.16
CA ASP A 480 -8.04 -6.65 11.81
C ASP A 480 -8.19 -5.60 10.69
N THR A 481 -8.84 -4.47 10.98
CA THR A 481 -9.20 -3.46 9.97
C THR A 481 -8.85 -2.03 10.37
N MET A 482 -8.17 -1.85 11.50
CA MET A 482 -7.78 -0.54 12.03
C MET A 482 -6.35 -0.53 12.54
N LEU A 483 -5.74 0.66 12.53
CA LEU A 483 -4.43 0.93 13.09
C LEU A 483 -4.53 2.04 14.14
N CYS A 484 -3.60 2.05 15.11
CA CYS A 484 -3.57 3.03 16.16
C CYS A 484 -2.14 3.44 16.53
N SER A 485 -1.95 4.74 16.77
CA SER A 485 -0.78 5.28 17.45
C SER A 485 -1.20 5.80 18.82
N ILE A 486 -0.52 5.37 19.88
CA ILE A 486 -0.70 5.88 21.24
C ILE A 486 0.55 6.67 21.60
N VAL A 487 0.41 7.96 21.84
CA VAL A 487 1.50 8.88 22.16
C VAL A 487 1.41 9.24 23.64
N LEU A 488 2.38 8.78 24.40
CA LEU A 488 2.48 9.03 25.85
C LEU A 488 3.33 10.29 26.08
N MET A 489 2.73 11.32 26.65
CA MET A 489 3.43 12.50 27.13
C MET A 489 3.72 12.32 28.63
N TYR A 490 4.81 11.61 28.92
CA TYR A 490 5.22 11.20 30.26
C TYR A 490 6.75 11.07 30.33
N ASP A 491 7.41 11.87 31.15
CA ASP A 491 8.88 11.98 31.17
C ASP A 491 9.56 11.07 32.24
N ALA A 492 9.14 9.79 32.31
CA ALA A 492 9.82 8.78 33.12
C ALA A 492 9.84 7.43 32.40
N VAL A 493 10.89 6.63 32.65
CA VAL A 493 11.02 5.30 32.03
C VAL A 493 9.95 4.36 32.59
N LEU A 494 9.23 3.69 31.71
CA LEU A 494 8.17 2.72 32.00
C LEU A 494 8.73 1.29 32.05
N ASN A 495 8.01 0.38 32.73
CA ASN A 495 8.15 -1.04 32.46
C ASN A 495 7.25 -1.38 31.25
N ASP A 496 7.86 -1.65 30.09
CA ASP A 496 7.12 -1.83 28.86
C ASP A 496 6.65 -3.27 28.59
N GLU A 497 7.15 -4.27 29.34
CA GLU A 497 6.81 -5.69 29.13
C GLU A 497 5.33 -6.00 29.32
N ASP A 498 4.69 -5.42 30.33
CA ASP A 498 3.25 -5.65 30.61
C ASP A 498 2.37 -5.03 29.50
N ILE A 499 2.71 -3.80 29.09
CA ILE A 499 2.00 -3.11 28.00
C ILE A 499 2.19 -3.86 26.68
N ALA A 500 3.44 -4.28 26.38
CA ALA A 500 3.78 -5.08 25.20
C ALA A 500 2.97 -6.37 25.12
N SER A 501 2.91 -7.12 26.21
CA SER A 501 2.16 -8.38 26.27
C SER A 501 0.67 -8.19 26.00
N LYS A 502 0.06 -7.13 26.52
CA LYS A 502 -1.37 -6.81 26.31
C LYS A 502 -1.64 -6.44 24.84
N VAL A 503 -0.85 -5.56 24.27
CA VAL A 503 -0.97 -5.15 22.85
C VAL A 503 -0.75 -6.34 21.94
N PHE A 504 0.29 -7.13 22.16
CA PHE A 504 0.58 -8.32 21.38
C PHE A 504 -0.59 -9.32 21.42
N THR A 505 -1.10 -9.63 22.62
CA THR A 505 -2.21 -10.58 22.79
C THR A 505 -3.45 -10.15 22.01
N ALA A 506 -3.76 -8.85 21.99
CA ALA A 506 -4.93 -8.32 21.30
C ALA A 506 -4.78 -8.23 19.77
N THR A 507 -3.55 -8.15 19.23
CA THR A 507 -3.34 -7.65 17.86
C THR A 507 -2.48 -8.55 16.97
N HIS A 508 -1.82 -9.59 17.49
CA HIS A 508 -0.78 -10.38 16.78
C HIS A 508 -1.26 -11.22 15.58
N ASN A 509 -2.56 -11.48 15.43
CA ASN A 509 -3.11 -12.30 14.34
C ASN A 509 -3.74 -11.50 13.20
N THR A 510 -3.55 -10.19 13.17
CA THR A 510 -4.18 -9.28 12.22
C THR A 510 -3.57 -9.40 10.81
N PHE A 511 -4.28 -8.87 9.80
CA PHE A 511 -3.75 -8.76 8.44
C PHE A 511 -2.44 -7.95 8.41
N TYR A 512 -2.37 -6.85 9.17
CA TYR A 512 -1.18 -6.01 9.25
C TYR A 512 0.05 -6.81 9.72
N CYS A 513 -0.09 -7.63 10.77
CA CYS A 513 1.00 -8.50 11.24
C CYS A 513 1.46 -9.51 10.18
N ARG A 514 0.53 -10.01 9.37
CA ARG A 514 0.89 -10.95 8.28
C ARG A 514 1.61 -10.23 7.13
N MET A 515 1.28 -8.99 6.83
CA MET A 515 2.01 -8.18 5.86
C MET A 515 3.45 -7.92 6.31
N MET A 516 3.65 -7.69 7.62
CA MET A 516 4.95 -7.43 8.23
C MET A 516 5.64 -8.72 8.73
N TYR A 517 5.39 -9.85 8.08
CA TYR A 517 5.80 -11.18 8.53
C TYR A 517 7.32 -11.33 8.75
N PHE A 518 8.15 -10.60 8.00
CA PHE A 518 9.61 -10.70 8.05
C PHE A 518 10.25 -9.74 9.05
N GLN A 519 9.48 -8.93 9.75
CA GLN A 519 9.97 -7.96 10.71
C GLN A 519 9.90 -8.48 12.15
N ASP A 520 10.56 -7.78 13.05
CA ASP A 520 10.50 -8.05 14.48
C ASP A 520 9.07 -7.93 15.01
N THR A 521 8.80 -8.66 16.08
CA THR A 521 7.43 -8.92 16.55
C THR A 521 6.67 -7.66 16.96
N TYR A 522 7.35 -6.66 17.52
CA TYR A 522 6.69 -5.46 18.05
C TYR A 522 6.49 -4.36 17.00
N ASP A 523 7.35 -4.30 16.00
CA ASP A 523 7.24 -3.29 14.93
C ASP A 523 6.09 -3.56 13.96
N LYS A 524 5.64 -4.81 13.88
CA LYS A 524 4.54 -5.25 13.00
C LYS A 524 3.15 -5.24 13.64
N LEU A 525 2.97 -4.61 14.80
CA LEU A 525 1.65 -4.56 15.44
C LEU A 525 0.80 -3.41 14.90
N PRO A 526 -0.53 -3.58 14.79
CA PRO A 526 -1.43 -2.52 14.36
C PRO A 526 -1.58 -1.40 15.41
N VAL A 527 -1.15 -1.64 16.65
CA VAL A 527 -1.09 -0.62 17.71
C VAL A 527 0.37 -0.33 18.00
N ARG A 528 0.79 0.91 17.74
CA ARG A 528 2.14 1.40 18.05
C ARG A 528 2.08 2.37 19.21
N ILE A 529 3.03 2.25 20.12
CA ILE A 529 3.14 3.13 21.27
C ILE A 529 4.40 3.97 21.14
N PHE A 530 4.24 5.26 21.31
CA PHE A 530 5.31 6.25 21.31
C PHE A 530 5.38 6.92 22.67
N GLN A 531 6.56 7.26 23.13
CA GLN A 531 6.73 8.05 24.34
C GLN A 531 7.64 9.24 24.09
N VAL A 532 7.17 10.44 24.44
CA VAL A 532 7.87 11.71 24.23
C VAL A 532 8.62 12.09 25.50
N PHE A 533 9.94 12.31 25.39
CA PHE A 533 10.83 12.70 26.45
C PHE A 533 11.35 14.13 26.26
N GLU A 534 11.33 14.92 27.31
CA GLU A 534 11.93 16.26 27.33
C GLU A 534 13.38 16.25 27.87
N SER A 535 13.74 15.21 28.66
CA SER A 535 15.07 14.99 29.20
C SER A 535 15.87 14.00 28.35
N LEU A 536 17.04 14.41 27.84
CA LEU A 536 17.96 13.52 27.11
C LEU A 536 18.38 12.31 27.96
N LYS A 537 18.65 12.52 29.24
CA LYS A 537 19.03 11.44 30.16
C LYS A 537 17.93 10.38 30.30
N THR A 538 16.67 10.80 30.42
CA THR A 538 15.52 9.87 30.52
C THR A 538 15.30 9.14 29.19
N TYR A 539 15.38 9.86 28.06
CA TYR A 539 15.31 9.30 26.71
C TYR A 539 16.35 8.20 26.48
N LEU A 540 17.62 8.45 26.78
CA LEU A 540 18.70 7.46 26.58
C LEU A 540 18.48 6.20 27.41
N ARG A 541 18.03 6.34 28.65
CA ARG A 541 17.69 5.17 29.49
C ARG A 541 16.50 4.39 28.91
N ALA A 542 15.48 5.07 28.40
CA ALA A 542 14.34 4.43 27.76
C ALA A 542 14.76 3.71 26.47
N LYS A 543 15.55 4.34 25.62
CA LYS A 543 16.04 3.76 24.35
C LYS A 543 16.77 2.44 24.55
N ASP A 544 17.59 2.33 25.58
CA ASP A 544 18.34 1.11 25.89
C ASP A 544 17.46 0.00 26.50
N HIS A 545 16.28 0.34 27.01
CA HIS A 545 15.43 -0.54 27.80
C HIS A 545 14.19 -1.02 27.05
N TYR A 546 13.58 -0.16 26.21
CA TYR A 546 12.31 -0.44 25.55
C TYR A 546 12.43 -1.42 24.38
N ARG A 547 11.41 -2.27 24.25
CA ARG A 547 11.26 -3.24 23.16
C ARG A 547 10.00 -3.00 22.32
N CYS A 548 8.97 -2.38 22.89
CA CYS A 548 7.69 -2.16 22.24
C CYS A 548 7.20 -0.71 22.26
N ILE A 549 7.85 0.14 23.03
CA ILE A 549 7.56 1.58 23.08
C ILE A 549 8.66 2.30 22.29
N ASN A 550 8.25 3.13 21.35
CA ASN A 550 9.15 3.91 20.51
C ASN A 550 9.47 5.24 21.21
N PRO A 551 10.68 5.44 21.74
CA PRO A 551 11.05 6.67 22.41
C PRO A 551 11.31 7.79 21.41
N ILE A 552 10.76 8.98 21.68
CA ILE A 552 10.91 10.20 20.88
C ILE A 552 11.55 11.27 21.77
N ILE A 553 12.61 11.96 21.29
CA ILE A 553 13.17 13.10 21.99
C ILE A 553 12.51 14.40 21.53
N LYS A 554 12.07 15.23 22.47
CA LYS A 554 11.52 16.55 22.18
C LYS A 554 12.61 17.61 22.18
N LEU A 555 12.75 18.31 21.07
CA LEU A 555 13.75 19.38 20.87
C LEU A 555 13.18 20.69 21.40
N LEU A 556 13.63 21.09 22.59
CA LEU A 556 13.24 22.28 23.32
C LEU A 556 14.40 23.29 23.37
N ARG A 557 14.09 24.57 23.53
CA ARG A 557 15.14 25.59 23.80
C ARG A 557 15.94 25.26 25.06
N SER A 558 15.30 24.71 26.09
CA SER A 558 15.93 24.38 27.39
C SER A 558 16.93 23.24 27.35
N ASN A 559 16.83 22.32 26.37
CA ASN A 559 17.73 21.18 26.25
C ASN A 559 18.67 21.26 25.04
N TYR A 560 18.76 22.45 24.37
CA TYR A 560 19.55 22.65 23.15
C TYR A 560 21.02 22.25 23.33
N ASP A 561 21.69 22.80 24.35
CA ASP A 561 23.12 22.53 24.60
C ASP A 561 23.38 21.05 24.93
N GLU A 562 22.48 20.42 25.69
CA GLU A 562 22.58 19.03 26.05
C GLU A 562 22.47 18.11 24.83
N ILE A 563 21.50 18.37 23.97
CA ILE A 563 21.23 17.56 22.77
C ILE A 563 22.30 17.78 21.69
N THR A 564 22.66 19.01 21.40
CA THR A 564 23.60 19.34 20.31
C THR A 564 25.05 18.95 20.61
N GLN A 565 25.41 18.78 21.89
CA GLN A 565 26.72 18.30 22.31
C GLN A 565 26.79 16.77 22.46
N TYR A 566 25.64 16.09 22.43
CA TYR A 566 25.60 14.64 22.52
C TYR A 566 25.83 14.00 21.15
N HIS A 567 26.69 13.00 21.10
CA HIS A 567 26.94 12.23 19.89
C HIS A 567 26.03 10.98 19.87
N PHE A 568 25.01 11.01 19.05
CA PHE A 568 24.13 9.85 18.84
C PHE A 568 24.82 8.82 17.95
N ALA A 569 24.90 7.58 18.41
CA ALA A 569 25.51 6.49 17.63
C ALA A 569 24.66 6.05 16.43
N TYR A 570 23.36 6.32 16.49
CA TYR A 570 22.36 5.99 15.43
C TYR A 570 21.33 7.11 15.33
N PRO A 571 20.65 7.24 14.17
CA PRO A 571 19.54 8.18 14.01
C PRO A 571 18.46 8.00 15.08
N VAL A 572 17.91 9.09 15.57
CA VAL A 572 16.90 9.08 16.63
C VAL A 572 15.63 9.83 16.19
N PRO A 573 14.44 9.31 16.52
CA PRO A 573 13.19 10.01 16.30
C PRO A 573 13.11 11.27 17.16
N ALA A 574 12.77 12.40 16.54
CA ALA A 574 12.68 13.68 17.24
C ALA A 574 11.39 14.45 16.90
N VAL A 575 10.90 15.26 17.84
CA VAL A 575 9.86 16.25 17.60
C VAL A 575 10.36 17.65 17.95
N VAL A 576 10.24 18.58 16.99
CA VAL A 576 10.62 19.98 17.19
C VAL A 576 9.48 20.70 17.87
N ALA A 577 9.73 21.22 19.06
CA ALA A 577 8.76 22.01 19.80
C ALA A 577 8.51 23.35 19.11
N LYS A 578 7.32 23.92 19.32
CA LYS A 578 6.90 25.19 18.73
C LYS A 578 7.90 26.31 18.99
N GLY A 579 8.31 27.01 17.91
CA GLY A 579 9.26 28.11 17.93
C GLY A 579 10.72 27.69 18.10
N CYS A 580 11.05 26.39 17.93
CA CYS A 580 12.39 25.86 18.10
C CYS A 580 13.13 25.57 16.78
N ALA A 581 12.47 25.60 15.63
CA ALA A 581 13.10 25.34 14.33
C ALA A 581 14.26 26.31 14.02
N GLY A 582 14.13 27.59 14.36
CA GLY A 582 15.19 28.57 14.17
C GLY A 582 16.47 28.28 14.98
N ILE A 583 16.35 27.57 16.10
CA ILE A 583 17.46 27.20 16.96
C ILE A 583 18.11 25.90 16.48
N TYR A 584 17.30 24.89 16.15
CA TYR A 584 17.78 23.57 15.76
C TYR A 584 18.05 23.41 14.25
N GLY A 585 17.61 24.35 13.39
CA GLY A 585 17.62 24.17 11.94
C GLY A 585 18.99 23.84 11.35
N GLN A 586 20.05 24.53 11.79
CA GLN A 586 21.41 24.26 11.32
C GLN A 586 21.92 22.90 11.84
N TRP A 587 21.68 22.59 13.10
CA TRP A 587 22.05 21.30 13.69
C TRP A 587 21.32 20.13 13.03
N ILE A 588 20.01 20.24 12.81
CA ILE A 588 19.24 19.24 12.08
C ILE A 588 19.82 19.03 10.67
N LYS A 589 20.17 20.10 9.96
CA LYS A 589 20.78 20.01 8.63
C LYS A 589 22.10 19.25 8.63
N GLU A 590 22.93 19.48 9.64
CA GLU A 590 24.25 18.84 9.78
C GLU A 590 24.14 17.39 10.21
N GLN A 591 23.10 17.04 10.98
CA GLN A 591 22.90 15.71 11.58
C GLN A 591 21.85 14.87 10.86
N TYR A 592 21.17 15.44 9.82
CA TYR A 592 20.11 14.72 9.10
C TYR A 592 20.69 13.50 8.39
N ALA A 593 20.01 12.37 8.52
CA ALA A 593 20.43 11.04 8.08
C ALA A 593 21.62 10.40 8.86
N GLU A 594 22.40 11.17 9.62
CA GLU A 594 23.47 10.59 10.44
C GLU A 594 23.03 10.35 11.89
N CYS A 595 22.35 11.33 12.48
CA CYS A 595 21.93 11.29 13.90
C CYS A 595 20.43 11.54 14.11
N ILE A 596 19.72 12.12 13.13
CA ILE A 596 18.27 12.34 13.17
C ILE A 596 17.68 11.81 11.87
N ASP A 597 16.89 10.76 11.97
CA ASP A 597 16.30 10.09 10.80
C ASP A 597 14.89 10.61 10.52
N ILE A 598 14.10 10.81 11.57
CA ILE A 598 12.69 11.15 11.45
C ILE A 598 12.39 12.34 12.37
N VAL A 599 11.87 13.40 11.78
CA VAL A 599 11.52 14.63 12.51
C VAL A 599 10.03 14.94 12.34
N SER A 600 9.34 15.08 13.45
CA SER A 600 7.98 15.64 13.50
C SER A 600 7.99 17.04 14.12
N PHE A 601 6.88 17.77 14.04
CA PHE A 601 6.80 19.18 14.43
C PHE A 601 5.51 19.45 15.20
N GLU A 602 5.57 20.38 16.17
CA GLU A 602 4.39 20.89 16.86
C GLU A 602 3.76 22.10 16.15
N ASP A 603 4.47 22.69 15.19
CA ASP A 603 4.03 23.90 14.47
C ASP A 603 4.37 23.83 12.98
N GLU A 604 3.46 24.34 12.14
CA GLU A 604 3.59 24.27 10.68
C GLU A 604 4.68 25.21 10.15
N ASP A 605 4.86 26.38 10.78
CA ASP A 605 5.90 27.33 10.39
C ASP A 605 7.28 26.75 10.67
N ASP A 606 7.47 26.06 11.80
CA ASP A 606 8.69 25.34 12.15
C ASP A 606 8.98 24.22 11.13
N GLN A 607 7.97 23.45 10.75
CA GLN A 607 8.08 22.41 9.71
C GLN A 607 8.54 23.00 8.37
N ASN A 608 7.89 24.06 7.91
CA ASN A 608 8.22 24.72 6.65
C ASN A 608 9.66 25.28 6.65
N MET A 609 10.11 25.82 7.80
CA MET A 609 11.47 26.34 7.96
C MET A 609 12.51 25.24 7.83
N ILE A 610 12.33 24.10 8.50
CA ILE A 610 13.26 22.96 8.44
C ILE A 610 13.28 22.33 7.04
N TYR A 611 12.12 22.06 6.44
CA TYR A 611 12.05 21.48 5.09
C TYR A 611 12.75 22.37 4.06
N LYS A 612 12.56 23.69 4.13
CA LYS A 612 13.31 24.64 3.30
C LYS A 612 14.82 24.56 3.54
N THR A 613 15.23 24.41 4.78
CA THR A 613 16.65 24.29 5.16
C THR A 613 17.28 23.01 4.62
N LEU A 614 16.53 21.91 4.61
CA LEU A 614 16.94 20.60 4.09
C LEU A 614 16.81 20.49 2.56
N GLY A 615 16.11 21.43 1.89
CA GLY A 615 15.81 21.33 0.46
C GLY A 615 14.77 20.23 0.14
N ILE A 616 13.92 19.89 1.10
CA ILE A 616 12.88 18.87 0.95
C ILE A 616 11.59 19.54 0.48
N ASP A 617 11.01 19.05 -0.61
CA ASP A 617 9.68 19.46 -1.04
C ASP A 617 8.61 18.90 -0.12
N ARG A 618 7.74 19.77 0.39
CA ARG A 618 6.63 19.36 1.24
C ARG A 618 5.63 18.54 0.43
N LYS A 619 5.39 17.28 0.82
CA LYS A 619 4.24 16.54 0.31
C LYS A 619 2.95 17.13 0.89
N PRO A 620 1.87 17.26 0.08
CA PRO A 620 0.58 17.69 0.60
C PRO A 620 0.13 16.76 1.72
N THR A 621 -0.17 17.33 2.87
CA THR A 621 -0.74 16.59 4.00
C THR A 621 -2.24 16.82 4.05
N ILE A 622 -2.99 15.78 4.41
CA ILE A 622 -4.43 15.91 4.61
C ILE A 622 -4.65 16.40 6.03
N PRO A 623 -5.36 17.53 6.23
CA PRO A 623 -5.67 18.00 7.56
C PRO A 623 -6.73 17.10 8.19
N PHE A 624 -6.35 16.37 9.23
CA PHE A 624 -7.28 15.65 10.09
C PHE A 624 -7.57 16.44 11.35
N THR A 625 -8.78 16.27 11.89
CA THR A 625 -9.14 16.86 13.18
C THR A 625 -8.62 16.01 14.33
N THR A 626 -7.92 16.65 15.28
CA THR A 626 -7.59 16.08 16.58
C THR A 626 -8.41 16.79 17.65
N LEU A 627 -9.22 16.04 18.40
CA LEU A 627 -10.02 16.56 19.50
C LEU A 627 -9.14 16.88 20.71
N SER A 628 -9.40 18.01 21.39
CA SER A 628 -8.80 18.31 22.70
C SER A 628 -9.87 18.07 23.78
N ILE A 629 -9.61 17.13 24.70
CA ILE A 629 -10.58 16.66 25.70
C ILE A 629 -9.99 16.68 27.11
#